data_b61e2922125d2063bfe55a94be77be38
#
_entry.id   b61e2922125d2063bfe55a94be77be38
#
_cell.length_a   1.000
_cell.length_b   1.000
_cell.length_c   1.000
_cell.angle_alpha   90.00
_cell.angle_beta   90.00
_cell.angle_gamma   90.00
#
_symmetry.space_group_name_H-M   'P 1'
#
loop_
_entity.id
_entity.type
_entity.pdbx_description
1 polymer ?
#
loop_
_entity_poly.entity_id
_entity_poly.type
_entity_poly.pdbx_seq_one_letter_code
_entity_poly.pdbx_strand_id
1 'polypeptide(L)'
;STCSQKVRLILGLKNLTYESKIIDLQAGEQHDAEYIKLNPNHVVPTLICDEKILVESSLILEFLEDKFPEKSARSNIPEEIHQMRLWMKTIDAYHIHGGSITYGIGVRNILILKPKDELDKEIDEIPDLEKRENRRDLIENGLEAKCVIEGLKQSKILMDKLELGLRDREWFSGSKFGLADASIFPYVLRWEQLTLNNYCDSSSHPLLNKWFKKIKALPFYDQQINAYIPVPLIEALKKFALDQK
;
A
#
# COMPACT_ATOMS: atom_id res chain seq x y z
N SER A 1 0.50 -2.89 -6.25
CA SER A 1 -0.26 -1.89 -5.48
C SER A 1 -0.28 -2.25 -3.99
N THR A 2 0.03 -1.27 -3.12
CA THR A 2 -0.10 -1.43 -1.66
C THR A 2 -1.56 -1.69 -1.25
N CYS A 3 -2.51 -0.99 -1.88
CA CYS A 3 -3.94 -1.18 -1.61
C CYS A 3 -4.44 -2.57 -2.00
N SER A 4 -3.98 -3.15 -3.12
CA SER A 4 -4.34 -4.52 -3.51
C SER A 4 -3.77 -5.56 -2.54
N GLN A 5 -2.56 -5.32 -2.01
CA GLN A 5 -1.95 -6.19 -1.00
C GLN A 5 -2.76 -6.25 0.29
N LYS A 6 -3.37 -5.14 0.74
CA LYS A 6 -4.28 -5.12 1.90
C LYS A 6 -5.39 -6.18 1.72
N VAL A 7 -6.08 -6.13 0.59
CA VAL A 7 -7.21 -7.04 0.29
C VAL A 7 -6.74 -8.49 0.20
N ARG A 8 -5.62 -8.76 -0.50
CA ARG A 8 -5.08 -10.13 -0.61
C ARG A 8 -4.72 -10.74 0.74
N LEU A 9 -4.17 -9.97 1.67
CA LEU A 9 -3.84 -10.46 3.00
C LEU A 9 -5.08 -10.94 3.76
N ILE A 10 -6.21 -10.23 3.64
CA ILE A 10 -7.46 -10.64 4.29
C ILE A 10 -8.12 -11.81 3.57
N LEU A 11 -8.08 -11.86 2.24
CA LEU A 11 -8.52 -13.04 1.48
C LEU A 11 -7.73 -14.29 1.88
N GLY A 12 -6.41 -14.15 2.07
CA GLY A 12 -5.54 -15.24 2.53
C GLY A 12 -5.84 -15.68 3.97
N LEU A 13 -5.98 -14.74 4.91
CA LEU A 13 -6.35 -15.03 6.29
C LEU A 13 -7.66 -15.82 6.37
N LYS A 14 -8.67 -15.41 5.61
CA LYS A 14 -9.99 -16.03 5.57
C LYS A 14 -10.03 -17.31 4.71
N ASN A 15 -8.93 -17.61 4.00
CA ASN A 15 -8.83 -18.75 3.08
C ASN A 15 -9.93 -18.72 2.00
N LEU A 16 -10.24 -17.53 1.49
CA LEU A 16 -11.23 -17.35 0.44
C LEU A 16 -10.61 -17.62 -0.93
N THR A 17 -11.32 -18.39 -1.75
CA THR A 17 -10.95 -18.58 -3.16
C THR A 17 -11.45 -17.41 -3.97
N TYR A 18 -10.60 -16.87 -4.85
CA TYR A 18 -10.94 -15.77 -5.73
C TYR A 18 -10.17 -15.87 -7.06
N GLU A 19 -10.74 -15.30 -8.09
CA GLU A 19 -10.07 -15.07 -9.35
C GLU A 19 -9.35 -13.72 -9.30
N SER A 20 -8.08 -13.69 -9.69
CA SER A 20 -7.27 -12.46 -9.70
C SER A 20 -7.05 -11.98 -11.13
N LYS A 21 -7.63 -10.84 -11.48
CA LYS A 21 -7.33 -10.12 -12.72
C LYS A 21 -6.25 -9.05 -12.44
N ILE A 22 -5.10 -9.18 -13.08
CA ILE A 22 -4.02 -8.20 -12.98
C ILE A 22 -4.35 -7.02 -13.89
N ILE A 23 -4.20 -5.81 -13.36
CA ILE A 23 -4.26 -4.55 -14.09
C ILE A 23 -2.86 -3.97 -14.13
N ASP A 24 -2.28 -3.82 -15.32
CA ASP A 24 -0.95 -3.26 -15.49
C ASP A 24 -1.00 -1.74 -15.35
N LEU A 25 -0.61 -1.27 -14.16
CA LEU A 25 -0.59 0.16 -13.85
C LEU A 25 0.51 0.93 -14.60
N GLN A 26 1.53 0.23 -15.14
CA GLN A 26 2.60 0.87 -15.92
C GLN A 26 2.17 1.04 -17.38
N ALA A 27 1.38 0.09 -17.89
CA ALA A 27 0.73 0.20 -19.20
C ALA A 27 -0.48 1.14 -19.20
N GLY A 28 -0.96 1.59 -18.02
CA GLY A 28 -2.11 2.48 -17.93
C GLY A 28 -3.47 1.80 -18.02
N GLU A 29 -3.54 0.45 -17.89
CA GLU A 29 -4.81 -0.30 -18.01
C GLU A 29 -5.91 0.15 -17.04
N GLN A 30 -5.56 0.82 -15.93
CA GLN A 30 -6.54 1.42 -15.01
C GLN A 30 -7.34 2.57 -15.66
N HIS A 31 -6.89 3.09 -16.80
CA HIS A 31 -7.55 4.12 -17.59
C HIS A 31 -8.39 3.55 -18.75
N ASP A 32 -8.41 2.24 -18.94
CA ASP A 32 -9.23 1.59 -19.97
C ASP A 32 -10.72 1.77 -19.67
N ALA A 33 -11.50 2.04 -20.73
CA ALA A 33 -12.93 2.31 -20.64
C ALA A 33 -13.71 1.21 -19.91
N GLU A 34 -13.30 -0.07 -20.08
CA GLU A 34 -13.93 -1.19 -19.38
C GLU A 34 -13.59 -1.22 -17.88
N TYR A 35 -12.35 -0.85 -17.49
CA TYR A 35 -11.99 -0.77 -16.09
C TYR A 35 -12.63 0.43 -15.39
N ILE A 36 -12.73 1.58 -16.08
CA ILE A 36 -13.37 2.79 -15.55
C ILE A 36 -14.84 2.54 -15.17
N LYS A 37 -15.55 1.68 -15.88
CA LYS A 37 -16.93 1.26 -15.54
C LYS A 37 -16.98 0.55 -14.19
N LEU A 38 -15.92 -0.16 -13.80
CA LEU A 38 -15.79 -0.84 -12.51
C LEU A 38 -15.31 0.11 -11.42
N ASN A 39 -14.33 0.98 -11.74
CA ASN A 39 -13.76 1.92 -10.77
C ASN A 39 -13.51 3.30 -11.43
N PRO A 40 -14.46 4.22 -11.29
CA PRO A 40 -14.32 5.57 -11.85
C PRO A 40 -13.16 6.39 -11.30
N ASN A 41 -12.52 5.95 -10.21
CA ASN A 41 -11.33 6.61 -9.63
C ASN A 41 -10.03 6.21 -10.32
N HIS A 42 -10.07 5.32 -11.32
CA HIS A 42 -8.91 4.83 -12.08
C HIS A 42 -7.80 4.23 -11.18
N VAL A 43 -8.20 3.52 -10.13
CA VAL A 43 -7.28 2.92 -9.15
C VAL A 43 -7.62 1.46 -8.86
N VAL A 44 -6.67 0.73 -8.28
CA VAL A 44 -6.86 -0.63 -7.79
C VAL A 44 -6.70 -0.67 -6.27
N PRO A 45 -7.37 -1.60 -5.58
CA PRO A 45 -8.15 -2.73 -6.07
C PRO A 45 -9.61 -2.39 -6.36
N THR A 46 -10.22 -3.23 -7.17
CA THR A 46 -11.67 -3.40 -7.26
C THR A 46 -11.99 -4.84 -6.90
N LEU A 47 -12.94 -5.06 -6.01
CA LEU A 47 -13.45 -6.39 -5.68
C LEU A 47 -14.86 -6.55 -6.24
N ILE A 48 -15.10 -7.66 -6.95
CA ILE A 48 -16.44 -8.06 -7.37
C ILE A 48 -16.88 -9.25 -6.51
N CYS A 49 -17.99 -9.09 -5.81
CA CYS A 49 -18.56 -10.14 -4.95
C CYS A 49 -20.07 -10.18 -5.14
N ASP A 50 -20.61 -11.33 -5.54
CA ASP A 50 -22.05 -11.50 -5.82
C ASP A 50 -22.58 -10.38 -6.76
N GLU A 51 -21.88 -10.15 -7.89
CA GLU A 51 -22.17 -9.10 -8.89
C GLU A 51 -22.03 -7.64 -8.38
N LYS A 52 -21.71 -7.44 -7.10
CA LYS A 52 -21.49 -6.12 -6.53
C LYS A 52 -20.05 -5.69 -6.72
N ILE A 53 -19.86 -4.46 -7.22
CA ILE A 53 -18.56 -3.83 -7.39
C ILE A 53 -18.25 -3.06 -6.12
N LEU A 54 -17.10 -3.37 -5.52
CA LEU A 54 -16.62 -2.77 -4.27
C LEU A 54 -15.27 -2.11 -4.52
N VAL A 55 -15.18 -0.87 -4.16
CA VAL A 55 -13.97 -0.03 -4.26
C VAL A 55 -13.56 0.44 -2.87
N GLU A 56 -12.41 1.15 -2.76
CA GLU A 56 -11.81 1.58 -1.50
C GLU A 56 -11.30 0.42 -0.64
N SER A 57 -9.98 0.22 -0.67
CA SER A 57 -9.35 -0.96 -0.06
C SER A 57 -9.72 -1.17 1.41
N SER A 58 -9.78 -0.12 2.23
CA SER A 58 -10.12 -0.23 3.65
C SER A 58 -11.58 -0.61 3.86
N LEU A 59 -12.51 -0.15 3.01
CA LEU A 59 -13.91 -0.55 3.04
C LEU A 59 -14.11 -1.99 2.54
N ILE A 60 -13.31 -2.41 1.54
CA ILE A 60 -13.29 -3.80 1.08
C ILE A 60 -12.87 -4.74 2.21
N LEU A 61 -11.89 -4.35 3.05
CA LEU A 61 -11.49 -5.15 4.20
C LEU A 61 -12.63 -5.32 5.21
N GLU A 62 -13.34 -4.25 5.56
CA GLU A 62 -14.49 -4.30 6.46
C GLU A 62 -15.63 -5.14 5.85
N PHE A 63 -15.90 -4.99 4.56
CA PHE A 63 -16.90 -5.81 3.86
C PHE A 63 -16.55 -7.31 3.92
N LEU A 64 -15.29 -7.67 3.67
CA LEU A 64 -14.85 -9.07 3.75
C LEU A 64 -14.98 -9.62 5.17
N GLU A 65 -14.75 -8.79 6.19
CA GLU A 65 -14.94 -9.17 7.59
C GLU A 65 -16.41 -9.44 7.90
N ASP A 66 -17.31 -8.56 7.47
CA ASP A 66 -18.74 -8.68 7.74
C ASP A 66 -19.41 -9.80 6.92
N LYS A 67 -18.98 -9.97 5.67
CA LYS A 67 -19.54 -10.97 4.75
C LYS A 67 -19.10 -12.39 5.09
N PHE A 68 -17.87 -12.56 5.56
CA PHE A 68 -17.23 -13.85 5.85
C PHE A 68 -16.69 -13.85 7.28
N PRO A 69 -17.54 -13.97 8.31
CA PRO A 69 -17.17 -13.83 9.71
C PRO A 69 -16.27 -14.97 10.23
N GLU A 70 -16.21 -16.10 9.51
CA GLU A 70 -15.31 -17.20 9.84
C GLU A 70 -13.86 -16.71 9.74
N LYS A 71 -13.00 -17.13 10.66
CA LYS A 71 -11.63 -16.60 10.78
C LYS A 71 -11.60 -15.08 10.87
N SER A 72 -12.32 -14.54 11.84
CA SER A 72 -12.45 -13.10 12.07
C SER A 72 -11.09 -12.40 12.10
N ALA A 73 -10.99 -11.28 11.38
CA ALA A 73 -9.84 -10.38 11.29
C ALA A 73 -9.94 -9.16 12.21
N ARG A 74 -10.93 -9.13 13.10
CA ARG A 74 -11.10 -8.08 14.12
C ARG A 74 -11.51 -8.68 15.47
N SER A 75 -11.37 -7.88 16.51
CA SER A 75 -11.89 -8.19 17.85
C SER A 75 -13.41 -8.01 17.91
N ASN A 76 -14.03 -8.56 18.96
CA ASN A 76 -15.43 -8.28 19.34
C ASN A 76 -15.52 -7.20 20.43
N ILE A 77 -14.40 -6.67 20.91
CA ILE A 77 -14.33 -5.64 21.94
C ILE A 77 -14.40 -4.27 21.27
N PRO A 78 -15.40 -3.41 21.61
CA PRO A 78 -15.62 -2.15 20.91
C PRO A 78 -14.40 -1.22 20.94
N GLU A 79 -13.66 -1.17 22.03
CA GLU A 79 -12.46 -0.36 22.20
C GLU A 79 -11.32 -0.82 21.27
N GLU A 80 -11.15 -2.12 21.11
CA GLU A 80 -10.16 -2.68 20.18
C GLU A 80 -10.57 -2.44 18.72
N ILE A 81 -11.87 -2.56 18.39
CA ILE A 81 -12.39 -2.22 17.06
C ILE A 81 -12.14 -0.74 16.76
N HIS A 82 -12.39 0.14 17.73
CA HIS A 82 -12.11 1.57 17.58
C HIS A 82 -10.63 1.84 17.30
N GLN A 83 -9.73 1.22 18.07
CA GLN A 83 -8.28 1.36 17.87
C GLN A 83 -7.83 0.82 16.51
N MET A 84 -8.33 -0.34 16.11
CA MET A 84 -8.10 -0.92 14.79
C MET A 84 -8.48 0.05 13.67
N ARG A 85 -9.69 0.65 13.74
CA ARG A 85 -10.18 1.62 12.76
C ARG A 85 -9.38 2.92 12.76
N LEU A 86 -8.89 3.37 13.92
CA LEU A 86 -7.98 4.52 13.98
C LEU A 86 -6.67 4.26 13.24
N TRP A 87 -6.12 3.04 13.32
CA TRP A 87 -4.96 2.65 12.54
C TRP A 87 -5.26 2.63 11.05
N MET A 88 -6.37 2.03 10.63
CA MET A 88 -6.80 2.01 9.23
C MET A 88 -6.95 3.43 8.68
N LYS A 89 -7.62 4.33 9.41
CA LYS A 89 -7.76 5.76 9.05
C LYS A 89 -6.40 6.46 8.97
N THR A 90 -5.48 6.17 9.89
CA THR A 90 -4.11 6.73 9.85
C THR A 90 -3.39 6.32 8.56
N ILE A 91 -3.54 5.07 8.15
CA ILE A 91 -2.92 4.55 6.93
C ILE A 91 -3.57 5.11 5.67
N ASP A 92 -4.88 5.29 5.65
CA ASP A 92 -5.56 5.88 4.51
C ASP A 92 -5.13 7.35 4.30
N ALA A 93 -4.98 8.11 5.41
CA ALA A 93 -4.41 9.46 5.34
C ALA A 93 -2.94 9.47 4.90
N TYR A 94 -2.15 8.47 5.27
CA TYR A 94 -0.75 8.33 4.86
C TYR A 94 -0.59 7.94 3.37
N HIS A 95 -1.63 7.40 2.74
CA HIS A 95 -1.53 6.79 1.40
C HIS A 95 -0.90 7.71 0.35
N ILE A 96 -1.26 8.99 0.33
CA ILE A 96 -0.71 9.96 -0.61
C ILE A 96 0.81 10.12 -0.43
N HIS A 97 1.29 10.17 0.80
CA HIS A 97 2.71 10.27 1.13
C HIS A 97 3.49 9.02 0.74
N GLY A 98 2.93 7.84 1.00
CA GLY A 98 3.49 6.55 0.55
C GLY A 98 3.56 6.45 -0.98
N GLY A 99 2.58 7.00 -1.67
CA GLY A 99 2.59 7.16 -3.13
C GLY A 99 3.72 8.06 -3.60
N SER A 100 3.87 9.26 -3.03
CA SER A 100 4.90 10.24 -3.41
C SER A 100 6.31 9.65 -3.29
N ILE A 101 6.64 8.98 -2.19
CA ILE A 101 7.96 8.34 -2.04
C ILE A 101 8.18 7.17 -3.00
N THR A 102 7.13 6.37 -3.27
CA THR A 102 7.21 5.26 -4.22
C THR A 102 7.54 5.77 -5.62
N TYR A 103 6.86 6.82 -6.05
CA TYR A 103 7.10 7.43 -7.36
C TYR A 103 8.41 8.20 -7.40
N GLY A 104 8.74 9.00 -6.39
CA GLY A 104 9.95 9.82 -6.36
C GLY A 104 11.23 9.00 -6.35
N ILE A 105 11.31 8.00 -5.48
CA ILE A 105 12.50 7.17 -5.32
C ILE A 105 12.61 6.11 -6.43
N GLY A 106 11.48 5.55 -6.87
CA GLY A 106 11.48 4.38 -7.74
C GLY A 106 10.94 4.63 -9.14
N VAL A 107 9.64 4.92 -9.24
CA VAL A 107 8.92 4.89 -10.53
C VAL A 107 9.32 6.02 -11.47
N ARG A 108 9.70 7.19 -10.94
CA ARG A 108 10.14 8.35 -11.74
C ARG A 108 11.18 8.00 -12.79
N ASN A 109 12.18 7.22 -12.40
CA ASN A 109 13.28 6.85 -13.30
C ASN A 109 12.83 6.01 -14.52
N ILE A 110 11.66 5.39 -14.43
CA ILE A 110 11.03 4.69 -15.56
C ILE A 110 10.19 5.70 -16.36
N LEU A 111 9.44 6.57 -15.69
CA LEU A 111 8.53 7.51 -16.31
C LEU A 111 9.25 8.55 -17.19
N ILE A 112 10.40 9.06 -16.72
CA ILE A 112 11.19 10.06 -17.47
C ILE A 112 11.84 9.51 -18.75
N LEU A 113 11.79 8.19 -18.98
CA LEU A 113 12.22 7.57 -20.24
C LEU A 113 11.14 7.62 -21.33
N LYS A 114 9.89 7.93 -20.97
CA LYS A 114 8.80 8.09 -21.92
C LYS A 114 8.96 9.41 -22.71
N PRO A 115 8.43 9.47 -23.95
CA PRO A 115 8.27 10.74 -24.65
C PRO A 115 7.49 11.75 -23.81
N LYS A 116 7.92 13.01 -23.84
CA LYS A 116 7.36 14.04 -22.95
C LYS A 116 5.87 14.25 -23.17
N ASP A 117 5.41 14.24 -24.41
CA ASP A 117 4.00 14.39 -24.79
C ASP A 117 3.12 13.24 -24.31
N GLU A 118 3.66 12.01 -24.32
CA GLU A 118 2.98 10.83 -23.76
C GLU A 118 2.85 10.95 -22.23
N LEU A 119 3.94 11.33 -21.56
CA LEU A 119 3.96 11.50 -20.11
C LEU A 119 3.03 12.62 -19.64
N ASP A 120 3.03 13.76 -20.34
CA ASP A 120 2.17 14.89 -20.04
C ASP A 120 0.70 14.51 -20.17
N LYS A 121 0.35 13.73 -21.21
CA LYS A 121 -1.01 13.21 -21.42
C LYS A 121 -1.44 12.27 -20.28
N GLU A 122 -0.58 11.32 -19.90
CA GLU A 122 -0.87 10.41 -18.78
C GLU A 122 -1.07 11.15 -17.45
N ILE A 123 -0.32 12.22 -17.23
CA ILE A 123 -0.47 13.06 -16.05
C ILE A 123 -1.81 13.80 -16.09
N ASP A 124 -2.22 14.31 -17.25
CA ASP A 124 -3.47 15.03 -17.42
C ASP A 124 -4.72 14.15 -17.24
N GLU A 125 -4.60 12.86 -17.51
CA GLU A 125 -5.63 11.86 -17.29
C GLU A 125 -5.84 11.50 -15.81
N ILE A 126 -4.98 11.93 -14.88
CA ILE A 126 -5.17 11.73 -13.44
C ILE A 126 -6.36 12.60 -13.00
N PRO A 127 -7.47 12.01 -12.49
CA PRO A 127 -8.67 12.77 -12.13
C PRO A 127 -8.46 13.73 -10.97
N ASP A 128 -7.67 13.31 -9.99
CA ASP A 128 -7.37 14.05 -8.75
C ASP A 128 -6.34 15.14 -9.03
N LEU A 129 -6.73 16.41 -8.84
CA LEU A 129 -5.88 17.57 -9.13
C LEU A 129 -4.63 17.62 -8.27
N GLU A 130 -4.71 17.31 -6.98
CA GLU A 130 -3.56 17.30 -6.08
C GLU A 130 -2.54 16.23 -6.49
N LYS A 131 -3.01 15.04 -6.83
CA LYS A 131 -2.14 13.97 -7.36
C LYS A 131 -1.50 14.35 -8.68
N ARG A 132 -2.22 15.06 -9.54
CA ARG A 132 -1.71 15.55 -10.83
C ARG A 132 -0.58 16.55 -10.63
N GLU A 133 -0.79 17.56 -9.78
CA GLU A 133 0.23 18.57 -9.44
C GLU A 133 1.45 17.93 -8.77
N ASN A 134 1.25 17.05 -7.81
CA ASN A 134 2.32 16.31 -7.16
C ASN A 134 3.10 15.45 -8.18
N ARG A 135 2.43 14.88 -9.19
CA ARG A 135 3.09 14.11 -10.22
C ARG A 135 3.98 14.98 -11.11
N ARG A 136 3.55 16.19 -11.48
CA ARG A 136 4.37 17.14 -12.24
C ARG A 136 5.59 17.59 -11.45
N ASP A 137 5.40 18.04 -10.22
CA ASP A 137 6.49 18.43 -9.31
C ASP A 137 7.51 17.29 -9.17
N LEU A 138 7.05 16.06 -8.99
CA LEU A 138 7.90 14.89 -8.85
C LEU A 138 8.70 14.57 -10.12
N ILE A 139 8.10 14.68 -11.30
CA ILE A 139 8.80 14.47 -12.58
C ILE A 139 9.88 15.51 -12.78
N GLU A 140 9.60 16.79 -12.48
CA GLU A 140 10.55 17.89 -12.64
C GLU A 140 11.67 17.84 -11.59
N ASN A 141 11.32 17.74 -10.32
CA ASN A 141 12.23 17.97 -9.20
C ASN A 141 12.75 16.69 -8.53
N GLY A 142 12.21 15.50 -8.87
CA GLY A 142 12.68 14.21 -8.34
C GLY A 142 12.59 14.13 -6.82
N LEU A 143 13.70 13.85 -6.14
CA LEU A 143 13.76 13.77 -4.67
C LEU A 143 13.57 15.12 -3.98
N GLU A 144 13.82 16.24 -4.68
CA GLU A 144 13.62 17.59 -4.15
C GLU A 144 12.17 18.07 -4.28
N ALA A 145 11.30 17.28 -4.93
CA ALA A 145 9.88 17.56 -5.02
C ALA A 145 9.27 17.67 -3.62
N LYS A 146 8.45 18.69 -3.40
CA LYS A 146 7.83 18.96 -2.10
C LYS A 146 7.05 17.76 -1.56
N CYS A 147 6.32 17.07 -2.43
CA CYS A 147 5.55 15.88 -2.07
C CYS A 147 6.44 14.71 -1.63
N VAL A 148 7.66 14.58 -2.16
CA VAL A 148 8.62 13.53 -1.77
C VAL A 148 9.25 13.86 -0.42
N ILE A 149 9.71 15.10 -0.22
CA ILE A 149 10.28 15.57 1.06
C ILE A 149 9.25 15.38 2.18
N GLU A 150 8.00 15.84 1.97
CA GLU A 150 6.94 15.64 2.96
C GLU A 150 6.61 14.17 3.15
N GLY A 151 6.60 13.37 2.09
CA GLY A 151 6.40 11.93 2.16
C GLY A 151 7.44 11.22 3.02
N LEU A 152 8.72 11.55 2.91
CA LEU A 152 9.79 11.02 3.75
C LEU A 152 9.61 11.40 5.22
N LYS A 153 9.28 12.67 5.49
CA LYS A 153 8.99 13.16 6.84
C LYS A 153 7.81 12.43 7.47
N GLN A 154 6.70 12.29 6.74
CA GLN A 154 5.51 11.58 7.21
C GLN A 154 5.77 10.08 7.40
N SER A 155 6.63 9.48 6.57
CA SER A 155 7.07 8.08 6.76
C SER A 155 7.80 7.90 8.07
N LYS A 156 8.73 8.79 8.41
CA LYS A 156 9.44 8.74 9.70
C LYS A 156 8.48 8.87 10.88
N ILE A 157 7.58 9.84 10.83
CA ILE A 157 6.56 10.04 11.87
C ILE A 157 5.68 8.79 12.03
N LEU A 158 5.28 8.18 10.91
CA LEU A 158 4.46 6.97 10.94
C LEU A 158 5.25 5.78 11.54
N MET A 159 6.51 5.59 11.17
CA MET A 159 7.35 4.54 11.73
C MET A 159 7.46 4.64 13.25
N ASP A 160 7.78 5.83 13.76
CA ASP A 160 7.88 6.11 15.20
C ASP A 160 6.54 5.82 15.90
N LYS A 161 5.42 6.24 15.29
CA LYS A 161 4.07 5.98 15.79
C LYS A 161 3.73 4.48 15.82
N LEU A 162 4.12 3.73 14.78
CA LEU A 162 3.90 2.28 14.72
C LEU A 162 4.73 1.55 15.78
N GLU A 163 6.00 1.92 15.98
CA GLU A 163 6.84 1.36 17.03
C GLU A 163 6.21 1.55 18.42
N LEU A 164 5.74 2.78 18.71
CA LEU A 164 5.04 3.10 19.95
C LEU A 164 3.74 2.30 20.10
N GLY A 165 3.01 2.11 19.01
CA GLY A 165 1.75 1.38 18.98
C GLY A 165 1.88 -0.11 19.31
N LEU A 166 3.08 -0.68 19.20
CA LEU A 166 3.36 -2.10 19.48
C LEU A 166 3.93 -2.35 20.90
N ARG A 167 4.07 -1.34 21.75
CA ARG A 167 4.70 -1.51 23.08
C ARG A 167 4.00 -2.54 23.95
N ASP A 168 2.66 -2.51 23.96
CA ASP A 168 1.83 -3.34 24.84
C ASP A 168 0.99 -4.36 24.05
N ARG A 169 1.33 -4.59 22.78
CA ARG A 169 0.59 -5.50 21.90
C ARG A 169 1.47 -6.08 20.82
N GLU A 170 1.06 -7.22 20.31
CA GLU A 170 1.75 -7.88 19.19
C GLU A 170 1.17 -7.54 17.82
N TRP A 171 -0.08 -7.04 17.76
CA TRP A 171 -0.83 -6.75 16.54
C TRP A 171 -1.61 -5.45 16.69
N PHE A 172 -1.73 -4.70 15.61
CA PHE A 172 -2.50 -3.44 15.59
C PHE A 172 -4.02 -3.68 15.64
N SER A 173 -4.46 -4.88 15.26
CA SER A 173 -5.87 -5.28 15.25
C SER A 173 -6.36 -5.85 16.59
N GLY A 174 -5.50 -5.97 17.59
CA GLY A 174 -5.82 -6.55 18.91
C GLY A 174 -4.94 -7.76 19.24
N SER A 175 -5.56 -8.90 19.58
CA SER A 175 -4.85 -10.11 20.03
C SER A 175 -4.27 -10.97 18.90
N LYS A 176 -4.63 -10.71 17.64
CA LYS A 176 -4.22 -11.48 16.46
C LYS A 176 -4.07 -10.58 15.23
N PHE A 177 -3.40 -11.11 14.18
CA PHE A 177 -3.36 -10.47 12.87
C PHE A 177 -4.77 -10.17 12.36
N GLY A 178 -4.99 -8.95 11.84
CA GLY A 178 -6.29 -8.54 11.34
C GLY A 178 -6.26 -7.33 10.41
N LEU A 179 -7.38 -6.58 10.36
CA LEU A 179 -7.61 -5.53 9.35
C LEU A 179 -6.60 -4.39 9.43
N ALA A 180 -6.24 -3.93 10.64
CA ALA A 180 -5.24 -2.87 10.79
C ALA A 180 -3.85 -3.35 10.34
N ASP A 181 -3.46 -4.57 10.71
CA ASP A 181 -2.19 -5.15 10.31
C ASP A 181 -2.11 -5.31 8.79
N ALA A 182 -3.17 -5.81 8.16
CA ALA A 182 -3.28 -5.91 6.71
C ALA A 182 -3.22 -4.54 6.02
N SER A 183 -3.74 -3.48 6.66
CA SER A 183 -3.71 -2.12 6.14
C SER A 183 -2.32 -1.49 6.23
N ILE A 184 -1.58 -1.73 7.31
CA ILE A 184 -0.26 -1.14 7.58
C ILE A 184 0.85 -1.84 6.79
N PHE A 185 0.83 -3.18 6.77
CA PHE A 185 1.92 -4.02 6.28
C PHE A 185 2.44 -3.64 4.88
N PRO A 186 1.59 -3.37 3.87
CA PRO A 186 2.07 -3.05 2.51
C PRO A 186 2.94 -1.80 2.44
N TYR A 187 2.77 -0.85 3.35
CA TYR A 187 3.60 0.37 3.40
C TYR A 187 4.96 0.10 4.03
N VAL A 188 5.01 -0.70 5.10
CA VAL A 188 6.28 -1.13 5.70
C VAL A 188 7.07 -2.00 4.71
N LEU A 189 6.39 -2.88 3.98
CA LEU A 189 7.01 -3.65 2.89
C LEU A 189 7.54 -2.73 1.78
N ARG A 190 6.81 -1.66 1.44
CA ARG A 190 7.26 -0.68 0.46
C ARG A 190 8.52 0.05 0.91
N TRP A 191 8.63 0.40 2.20
CA TRP A 191 9.86 0.98 2.73
C TRP A 191 11.06 0.04 2.59
N GLU A 192 10.87 -1.27 2.87
CA GLU A 192 11.90 -2.29 2.62
C GLU A 192 12.30 -2.32 1.13
N GLN A 193 11.32 -2.31 0.22
CA GLN A 193 11.55 -2.35 -1.22
C GLN A 193 12.26 -1.10 -1.76
N LEU A 194 12.07 0.05 -1.13
CA LEU A 194 12.74 1.32 -1.47
C LEU A 194 14.06 1.53 -0.70
N THR A 195 14.58 0.50 -0.03
CA THR A 195 15.81 0.56 0.78
C THR A 195 15.79 1.65 1.87
N LEU A 196 14.60 1.99 2.34
CA LEU A 196 14.40 2.90 3.48
C LEU A 196 14.54 2.17 4.83
N ASN A 197 15.21 1.00 4.84
CA ASN A 197 15.37 0.13 6.02
C ASN A 197 16.12 0.80 7.16
N ASN A 198 16.96 1.82 6.88
CA ASN A 198 17.63 2.60 7.91
C ASN A 198 16.66 3.29 8.87
N TYR A 199 15.39 3.43 8.45
CA TYR A 199 14.31 3.96 9.28
C TYR A 199 13.52 2.89 10.04
N CYS A 200 13.69 1.60 9.68
CA CYS A 200 12.95 0.46 10.21
C CYS A 200 13.87 -0.71 10.59
N ASP A 201 15.11 -0.42 10.97
CA ASP A 201 16.04 -1.45 11.39
C ASP A 201 15.72 -1.97 12.81
N SER A 202 16.35 -3.09 13.16
CA SER A 202 16.15 -3.71 14.48
C SER A 202 16.72 -2.89 15.64
N SER A 203 17.50 -1.85 15.38
CA SER A 203 18.08 -0.98 16.40
C SER A 203 17.16 0.19 16.74
N SER A 204 16.54 0.80 15.74
CA SER A 204 15.67 1.97 15.92
C SER A 204 14.19 1.60 16.15
N HIS A 205 13.70 0.52 15.50
CA HIS A 205 12.29 0.09 15.55
C HIS A 205 12.17 -1.43 15.75
N PRO A 206 12.61 -1.98 16.90
CA PRO A 206 12.68 -3.41 17.11
C PRO A 206 11.32 -4.11 17.16
N LEU A 207 10.28 -3.45 17.69
CA LEU A 207 8.92 -4.01 17.75
C LEU A 207 8.27 -4.06 16.38
N LEU A 208 8.42 -2.99 15.60
CA LEU A 208 7.92 -2.93 14.22
C LEU A 208 8.61 -3.98 13.34
N ASN A 209 9.92 -4.16 13.50
CA ASN A 209 10.68 -5.19 12.78
C ASN A 209 10.21 -6.60 13.16
N LYS A 210 9.97 -6.86 14.46
CA LYS A 210 9.43 -8.14 14.95
C LYS A 210 8.04 -8.40 14.36
N TRP A 211 7.15 -7.41 14.39
CA TRP A 211 5.80 -7.49 13.80
C TRP A 211 5.85 -7.75 12.29
N PHE A 212 6.70 -7.04 11.56
CA PHE A 212 6.89 -7.19 10.12
C PHE A 212 7.32 -8.62 9.75
N LYS A 213 8.31 -9.18 10.47
CA LYS A 213 8.76 -10.57 10.27
C LYS A 213 7.66 -11.59 10.56
N LYS A 214 6.82 -11.36 11.58
CA LYS A 214 5.68 -12.23 11.89
C LYS A 214 4.70 -12.31 10.72
N ILE A 215 4.40 -11.20 10.05
CA ILE A 215 3.48 -11.22 8.90
C ILE A 215 4.11 -11.96 7.72
N LYS A 216 5.41 -11.77 7.46
CA LYS A 216 6.12 -12.50 6.39
C LYS A 216 6.18 -14.02 6.66
N ALA A 217 6.01 -14.46 7.89
CA ALA A 217 5.96 -15.87 8.27
C ALA A 217 4.53 -16.47 8.26
N LEU A 218 3.49 -15.70 7.93
CA LEU A 218 2.12 -16.22 7.85
C LEU A 218 2.00 -17.24 6.69
N PRO A 219 1.26 -18.35 6.89
CA PRO A 219 1.22 -19.45 5.92
C PRO A 219 0.71 -19.05 4.53
N PHE A 220 -0.09 -18.00 4.43
CA PHE A 220 -0.64 -17.48 3.18
C PHE A 220 0.20 -16.35 2.55
N TYR A 221 1.27 -15.91 3.21
CA TYR A 221 2.04 -14.73 2.78
C TYR A 221 2.60 -14.88 1.36
N ASP A 222 3.28 -15.99 1.08
CA ASP A 222 3.92 -16.21 -0.23
C ASP A 222 2.89 -16.22 -1.36
N GLN A 223 1.76 -16.91 -1.15
CA GLN A 223 0.69 -16.99 -2.13
C GLN A 223 0.00 -15.65 -2.35
N GLN A 224 -0.20 -14.85 -1.29
CA GLN A 224 -0.99 -13.62 -1.35
C GLN A 224 -0.13 -12.37 -1.66
N ILE A 225 1.15 -12.41 -1.38
CA ILE A 225 2.03 -11.24 -1.56
C ILE A 225 3.14 -11.54 -2.56
N ASN A 226 4.04 -12.51 -2.28
CA ASN A 226 5.22 -12.74 -3.13
C ASN A 226 4.84 -13.16 -4.55
N ALA A 227 3.80 -13.97 -4.73
CA ALA A 227 3.31 -14.39 -6.04
C ALA A 227 2.85 -13.22 -6.94
N TYR A 228 2.57 -12.05 -6.35
CA TYR A 228 2.09 -10.85 -7.06
C TYR A 228 3.12 -9.71 -7.07
N ILE A 229 4.34 -9.94 -6.61
CA ILE A 229 5.41 -8.95 -6.66
C ILE A 229 6.14 -9.10 -8.00
N PRO A 230 6.14 -8.07 -8.85
CA PRO A 230 6.92 -8.08 -10.09
C PRO A 230 8.41 -7.93 -9.73
N VAL A 231 9.13 -9.05 -9.65
CA VAL A 231 10.54 -9.10 -9.23
C VAL A 231 11.42 -8.11 -10.00
N PRO A 232 11.33 -8.01 -11.35
CA PRO A 232 12.15 -7.05 -12.09
C PRO A 232 11.90 -5.60 -11.69
N LEU A 233 10.64 -5.23 -11.40
CA LEU A 233 10.30 -3.90 -10.91
C LEU A 233 10.92 -3.62 -9.55
N ILE A 234 10.85 -4.58 -8.62
CA ILE A 234 11.43 -4.40 -7.29
C ILE A 234 12.95 -4.29 -7.34
N GLU A 235 13.62 -5.06 -8.20
CA GLU A 235 15.05 -4.94 -8.41
C GLU A 235 15.44 -3.57 -8.99
N ALA A 236 14.66 -3.05 -9.95
CA ALA A 236 14.84 -1.70 -10.48
C ALA A 236 14.65 -0.64 -9.39
N LEU A 237 13.58 -0.74 -8.58
CA LEU A 237 13.33 0.19 -7.47
C LEU A 237 14.49 0.21 -6.46
N LYS A 238 15.02 -0.96 -6.09
CA LYS A 238 16.17 -1.07 -5.18
C LYS A 238 17.44 -0.45 -5.78
N LYS A 239 17.71 -0.72 -7.04
CA LYS A 239 18.87 -0.14 -7.74
C LYS A 239 18.79 1.38 -7.75
N PHE A 240 17.66 1.95 -8.20
CA PHE A 240 17.46 3.40 -8.23
C PHE A 240 17.57 4.06 -6.85
N ALA A 241 17.05 3.40 -5.81
CA ALA A 241 17.17 3.89 -4.44
C ALA A 241 18.63 3.89 -3.92
N LEU A 242 19.48 2.98 -4.37
CA LEU A 242 20.90 2.92 -4.01
C LEU A 242 21.73 3.96 -4.78
N ASP A 243 21.41 4.22 -6.05
CA ASP A 243 22.12 5.18 -6.90
C ASP A 243 21.89 6.64 -6.46
N GLN A 244 20.94 6.89 -5.55
CA GLN A 244 20.59 8.22 -5.02
C GLN A 244 21.14 8.50 -3.61
N LYS A 245 21.91 7.56 -3.04
CA LYS A 245 22.64 7.73 -1.77
C LYS A 245 24.05 8.22 -2.01
#